data_e2cddbe61ee3596e6f8419cffb275ba5
#
_entry.id   e2cddbe61ee3596e6f8419cffb275ba5
#
_cell.length_a   1.000
_cell.length_b   1.000
_cell.length_c   1.000
_cell.angle_alpha   90.00
_cell.angle_beta   90.00
_cell.angle_gamma   90.00
#
_symmetry.space_group_name_H-M   'P 1'
#
loop_
_entity.id
_entity.type
_entity.pdbx_description
1 polymer ?
#
loop_
_entity_poly.entity_id
_entity_poly.type
_entity_poly.pdbx_seq_one_letter_code
_entity_poly.pdbx_strand_id
1 'polypeptide(L)'
;APSIHKYDCIDYFHVDQHFGGDEALAELSKALHENDMKLILDISINHTGAAHKWFNRDNAFFDSSEGAYQNKDSKERGYYFFEENSDNYVCWCGVKNLPTLNYQSEDLRKVVYQDENSVLRKWLKPPYSIDGWRFDVADVFARNNEVQLAHEVWTQIRKCIKEENPDAYILAEDWGDCAGYLQGSEWDSPMNYFGCGRVIRQFLGLPDLFLERNEILKKVPYRMTAEDVQNRIMQHLAKLPYVIWQNQFNLLDSHDVPRIHNYKTVNQDEYRGAVILQFMLVGTPSIYYGDEVGIKGDIYGDEGYRYPMPWSQIPCSNDTYRLYQKLAHLKKEYKALTEGGMKFLYAKGDIIAVARFYEEEVFVAILSVSDQEQKIRLPLGSVGAARPKENRDLFGKELTYRALDGRSIWMKVEAHQAYLMECIGIVESMGN
;
A
#
# COMPACT_ATOMS: atom_id res chain seq x y z
N ALA A 1 -13.45 19.58 -1.48
CA ALA A 1 -14.36 18.44 -1.53
C ALA A 1 -15.42 18.55 -0.43
N PRO A 2 -16.71 18.32 -0.73
CA PRO A 2 -17.80 18.46 0.24
C PRO A 2 -17.80 17.36 1.31
N SER A 3 -17.40 16.13 0.93
CA SER A 3 -17.39 14.98 1.82
C SER A 3 -16.21 14.97 2.79
N ILE A 4 -16.34 14.15 3.83
CA ILE A 4 -15.25 13.89 4.79
C ILE A 4 -14.14 13.08 4.13
N HIS A 5 -14.49 12.12 3.24
CA HIS A 5 -13.52 11.26 2.56
C HIS A 5 -12.69 11.98 1.48
N LYS A 6 -13.16 13.14 0.97
CA LYS A 6 -12.46 14.00 0.01
C LYS A 6 -12.29 13.47 -1.43
N TYR A 7 -12.75 12.28 -1.76
CA TYR A 7 -12.68 11.73 -3.13
C TYR A 7 -13.73 12.31 -4.10
N ASP A 8 -14.68 13.10 -3.61
CA ASP A 8 -15.59 13.91 -4.42
C ASP A 8 -14.99 15.30 -4.70
N CYS A 9 -13.83 15.33 -5.36
CA CYS A 9 -13.08 16.54 -5.68
C CYS A 9 -13.95 17.56 -6.44
N ILE A 10 -13.85 18.84 -6.07
CA ILE A 10 -14.55 19.95 -6.75
C ILE A 10 -13.63 20.80 -7.62
N ASP A 11 -12.31 20.73 -7.38
CA ASP A 11 -11.30 21.45 -8.13
C ASP A 11 -9.94 20.74 -7.97
N TYR A 12 -9.32 20.36 -9.07
CA TYR A 12 -8.00 19.72 -9.07
C TYR A 12 -6.82 20.70 -9.01
N PHE A 13 -7.10 22.00 -9.18
CA PHE A 13 -6.06 23.03 -9.28
C PHE A 13 -5.82 23.76 -7.96
N HIS A 14 -6.60 23.47 -6.92
CA HIS A 14 -6.47 24.12 -5.62
C HIS A 14 -6.58 23.11 -4.47
N VAL A 15 -5.76 23.29 -3.45
CA VAL A 15 -5.85 22.55 -2.19
C VAL A 15 -7.01 23.06 -1.36
N ASP A 16 -7.75 22.18 -0.73
CA ASP A 16 -8.87 22.52 0.18
C ASP A 16 -8.38 23.44 1.29
N GLN A 17 -9.09 24.57 1.50
CA GLN A 17 -8.75 25.57 2.50
C GLN A 17 -8.76 25.01 3.93
N HIS A 18 -9.49 23.91 4.19
CA HIS A 18 -9.43 23.21 5.48
C HIS A 18 -8.03 22.64 5.79
N PHE A 19 -7.21 22.41 4.77
CA PHE A 19 -5.81 21.98 4.88
C PHE A 19 -4.80 23.14 4.74
N GLY A 20 -5.28 24.39 4.68
CA GLY A 20 -4.45 25.59 4.56
C GLY A 20 -4.18 26.05 3.14
N GLY A 21 -4.82 25.42 2.14
CA GLY A 21 -4.72 25.85 0.74
C GLY A 21 -3.36 25.55 0.08
N ASP A 22 -3.16 26.16 -1.09
CA ASP A 22 -1.98 25.95 -1.93
C ASP A 22 -0.67 26.36 -1.21
N GLU A 23 -0.71 27.41 -0.40
CA GLU A 23 0.46 27.90 0.35
C GLU A 23 0.95 26.89 1.38
N ALA A 24 0.02 26.31 2.17
CA ALA A 24 0.36 25.30 3.16
C ALA A 24 0.95 24.03 2.53
N LEU A 25 0.48 23.64 1.33
CA LEU A 25 1.09 22.52 0.60
C LEU A 25 2.53 22.83 0.17
N ALA A 26 2.79 24.04 -0.33
CA ALA A 26 4.13 24.45 -0.71
C ALA A 26 5.09 24.49 0.51
N GLU A 27 4.61 24.99 1.65
CA GLU A 27 5.36 24.97 2.91
C GLU A 27 5.64 23.55 3.40
N LEU A 28 4.64 22.65 3.34
CA LEU A 28 4.79 21.24 3.71
C LEU A 28 5.83 20.55 2.84
N SER A 29 5.73 20.70 1.52
CA SER A 29 6.69 20.11 0.57
C SER A 29 8.11 20.56 0.87
N LYS A 30 8.32 21.87 1.05
CA LYS A 30 9.61 22.44 1.42
C LYS A 30 10.15 21.84 2.73
N ALA A 31 9.32 21.80 3.77
CA ALA A 31 9.73 21.27 5.07
C ALA A 31 10.09 19.77 5.00
N LEU A 32 9.36 18.98 4.20
CA LEU A 32 9.68 17.57 3.98
C LEU A 32 11.02 17.41 3.28
N HIS A 33 11.28 18.15 2.20
CA HIS A 33 12.54 18.09 1.46
C HIS A 33 13.75 18.54 2.31
N GLU A 34 13.59 19.55 3.17
CA GLU A 34 14.61 19.96 4.14
C GLU A 34 14.95 18.87 5.17
N ASN A 35 14.09 17.87 5.33
CA ASN A 35 14.29 16.72 6.21
C ASN A 35 14.52 15.39 5.44
N ASP A 36 14.95 15.45 4.18
CA ASP A 36 15.18 14.27 3.32
C ASP A 36 13.95 13.35 3.18
N MET A 37 12.75 13.94 3.24
CA MET A 37 11.49 13.23 3.06
C MET A 37 10.87 13.57 1.71
N LYS A 38 10.06 12.64 1.17
CA LYS A 38 9.37 12.77 -0.10
C LYS A 38 7.86 12.94 0.12
N LEU A 39 7.21 13.67 -0.79
CA LEU A 39 5.77 13.93 -0.74
C LEU A 39 5.06 13.31 -1.93
N ILE A 40 4.11 12.43 -1.66
CA ILE A 40 3.20 11.85 -2.66
C ILE A 40 1.80 12.38 -2.37
N LEU A 41 1.12 12.93 -3.37
CA LEU A 41 -0.28 13.33 -3.24
C LEU A 41 -1.21 12.23 -3.75
N ASP A 42 -2.38 12.14 -3.13
CA ASP A 42 -3.47 11.26 -3.54
C ASP A 42 -4.44 12.00 -4.47
N ILE A 43 -4.87 11.36 -5.55
CA ILE A 43 -5.81 11.95 -6.50
C ILE A 43 -6.74 10.89 -7.11
N SER A 44 -8.03 11.20 -7.19
CA SER A 44 -8.98 10.45 -8.03
C SER A 44 -9.14 11.12 -9.38
N ILE A 45 -8.63 10.49 -10.44
CA ILE A 45 -8.84 10.92 -11.83
C ILE A 45 -9.75 9.97 -12.60
N ASN A 46 -10.34 8.97 -11.93
CA ASN A 46 -11.39 8.12 -12.48
C ASN A 46 -12.75 8.84 -12.54
N HIS A 47 -13.01 9.69 -11.56
CA HIS A 47 -14.25 10.43 -11.40
C HIS A 47 -13.98 11.78 -10.74
N THR A 48 -14.92 12.69 -10.84
CA THR A 48 -14.95 13.93 -10.07
C THR A 48 -16.05 13.88 -9.01
N GLY A 49 -16.12 14.87 -8.13
CA GLY A 49 -17.35 15.14 -7.41
C GLY A 49 -18.44 15.68 -8.33
N ALA A 50 -19.70 15.40 -8.03
CA ALA A 50 -20.81 15.99 -8.77
C ALA A 50 -20.87 17.53 -8.67
N ALA A 51 -20.23 18.09 -7.65
CA ALA A 51 -20.08 19.53 -7.46
C ALA A 51 -18.80 20.11 -8.12
N HIS A 52 -18.00 19.28 -8.82
CA HIS A 52 -16.79 19.72 -9.51
C HIS A 52 -17.11 20.77 -10.59
N LYS A 53 -16.23 21.74 -10.78
CA LYS A 53 -16.39 22.78 -11.79
C LYS A 53 -16.73 22.24 -13.19
N TRP A 54 -16.13 21.12 -13.58
CA TRP A 54 -16.39 20.51 -14.89
C TRP A 54 -17.75 19.82 -14.99
N PHE A 55 -18.38 19.44 -13.85
CA PHE A 55 -19.67 18.75 -13.84
C PHE A 55 -20.82 19.66 -13.39
N ASN A 56 -20.68 20.26 -12.20
CA ASN A 56 -21.56 21.26 -11.61
C ASN A 56 -23.05 20.86 -11.56
N ARG A 57 -23.37 19.72 -10.95
CA ARG A 57 -24.75 19.23 -10.90
C ARG A 57 -25.69 20.14 -10.11
N ASP A 58 -25.25 20.62 -8.97
CA ASP A 58 -26.13 21.22 -7.97
C ASP A 58 -25.93 22.75 -7.85
N ASN A 59 -25.09 23.38 -8.66
CA ASN A 59 -24.70 24.81 -8.60
C ASN A 59 -24.24 25.27 -7.21
N ALA A 60 -23.63 24.35 -6.41
CA ALA A 60 -23.30 24.63 -5.03
C ALA A 60 -22.08 25.57 -4.87
N PHE A 61 -21.15 25.55 -5.82
CA PHE A 61 -19.89 26.28 -5.75
C PHE A 61 -19.59 27.10 -7.03
N PHE A 62 -20.24 26.82 -8.13
CA PHE A 62 -19.99 27.44 -9.45
C PHE A 62 -21.27 27.92 -10.08
N ASP A 63 -21.15 28.85 -11.05
CA ASP A 63 -22.29 29.42 -11.74
C ASP A 63 -23.04 28.37 -12.60
N SER A 64 -24.34 28.51 -12.72
CA SER A 64 -25.20 27.62 -13.53
C SER A 64 -24.90 27.61 -15.04
N SER A 65 -24.11 28.56 -15.53
CA SER A 65 -23.58 28.54 -16.90
C SER A 65 -22.39 27.61 -17.09
N GLU A 66 -21.77 27.16 -16.01
CA GLU A 66 -20.57 26.30 -16.01
C GLU A 66 -20.93 24.81 -15.83
N GLY A 67 -20.07 23.93 -16.39
CA GLY A 67 -20.08 22.50 -16.15
C GLY A 67 -21.03 21.69 -17.02
N ALA A 68 -20.68 20.45 -17.21
CA ALA A 68 -21.30 19.49 -18.12
C ALA A 68 -22.79 19.19 -17.85
N TYR A 69 -23.21 19.25 -16.59
CA TYR A 69 -24.56 18.89 -16.20
C TYR A 69 -25.52 20.04 -16.47
N GLN A 70 -25.15 21.26 -16.12
CA GLN A 70 -25.97 22.45 -16.26
C GLN A 70 -25.97 23.01 -17.70
N ASN A 71 -24.83 22.98 -18.38
CA ASN A 71 -24.66 23.48 -19.74
C ASN A 71 -24.34 22.34 -20.71
N LYS A 72 -25.37 21.91 -21.48
CA LYS A 72 -25.25 20.80 -22.43
C LYS A 72 -24.32 21.13 -23.62
N ASP A 73 -24.09 22.41 -23.90
CA ASP A 73 -23.23 22.88 -24.97
C ASP A 73 -21.79 23.15 -24.48
N SER A 74 -21.50 22.92 -23.19
CA SER A 74 -20.15 23.10 -22.66
C SER A 74 -19.19 22.05 -23.22
N LYS A 75 -17.92 22.43 -23.39
CA LYS A 75 -16.85 21.46 -23.76
C LYS A 75 -16.71 20.32 -22.77
N GLU A 76 -16.99 20.58 -21.48
CA GLU A 76 -16.92 19.63 -20.40
C GLU A 76 -17.98 18.52 -20.51
N ARG A 77 -19.03 18.71 -21.35
CA ARG A 77 -20.02 17.66 -21.64
C ARG A 77 -19.35 16.40 -22.16
N GLY A 78 -18.32 16.52 -23.00
CA GLY A 78 -17.52 15.42 -23.52
C GLY A 78 -16.57 14.77 -22.49
N TYR A 79 -16.37 15.36 -21.30
CA TYR A 79 -15.53 14.82 -20.24
C TYR A 79 -16.20 13.67 -19.49
N TYR A 80 -17.51 13.45 -19.68
CA TYR A 80 -18.30 12.45 -18.97
C TYR A 80 -19.11 11.57 -19.92
N PHE A 81 -19.54 10.43 -19.43
CA PHE A 81 -20.44 9.54 -20.16
C PHE A 81 -21.88 9.92 -19.85
N PHE A 82 -22.56 10.60 -20.75
CA PHE A 82 -24.00 10.84 -20.68
C PHE A 82 -24.75 9.90 -21.61
N GLU A 83 -25.96 9.49 -21.22
CA GLU A 83 -26.89 8.82 -22.12
C GLU A 83 -27.41 9.83 -23.17
N GLU A 84 -27.68 9.33 -24.37
CA GLU A 84 -28.15 10.15 -25.46
C GLU A 84 -29.49 10.84 -25.10
N ASN A 85 -29.58 12.13 -25.29
CA ASN A 85 -30.74 12.98 -24.99
C ASN A 85 -31.26 12.91 -23.54
N SER A 86 -30.40 12.58 -22.61
CA SER A 86 -30.71 12.41 -21.18
C SER A 86 -29.73 13.19 -20.31
N ASP A 87 -30.15 13.43 -19.07
CA ASP A 87 -29.27 13.90 -17.98
C ASP A 87 -28.73 12.75 -17.13
N ASN A 88 -29.00 11.50 -17.51
CA ASN A 88 -28.38 10.34 -16.91
C ASN A 88 -26.90 10.26 -17.31
N TYR A 89 -26.08 9.86 -16.38
CA TYR A 89 -24.64 9.72 -16.56
C TYR A 89 -24.09 8.51 -15.84
N VAL A 90 -22.94 8.03 -16.31
CA VAL A 90 -22.20 6.97 -15.66
C VAL A 90 -21.53 7.53 -14.40
N CYS A 91 -21.59 6.75 -13.31
CA CYS A 91 -20.96 7.11 -12.05
C CYS A 91 -20.29 5.88 -11.43
N TRP A 92 -19.23 6.12 -10.67
CA TRP A 92 -18.46 5.05 -10.03
C TRP A 92 -19.35 4.25 -9.05
N CYS A 93 -19.40 2.93 -9.22
CA CYS A 93 -20.20 2.00 -8.41
C CYS A 93 -21.66 2.43 -8.20
N GLY A 94 -22.26 3.17 -9.12
CA GLY A 94 -23.65 3.67 -8.99
C GLY A 94 -23.80 4.90 -8.07
N VAL A 95 -22.71 5.41 -7.52
CA VAL A 95 -22.69 6.57 -6.61
C VAL A 95 -22.87 7.86 -7.43
N LYS A 96 -24.07 8.43 -7.41
CA LYS A 96 -24.43 9.62 -8.20
C LYS A 96 -23.57 10.87 -7.94
N ASN A 97 -22.91 10.92 -6.79
CA ASN A 97 -22.00 12.03 -6.46
C ASN A 97 -20.61 11.89 -7.11
N LEU A 98 -20.33 10.78 -7.82
CA LEU A 98 -19.01 10.47 -8.38
C LEU A 98 -19.12 10.19 -9.90
N PRO A 99 -19.42 11.22 -10.75
CA PRO A 99 -19.52 11.08 -12.19
C PRO A 99 -18.19 10.63 -12.81
N THR A 100 -18.22 9.57 -13.61
CA THR A 100 -17.05 8.95 -14.23
C THR A 100 -16.53 9.76 -15.41
N LEU A 101 -15.23 9.98 -15.48
CA LEU A 101 -14.54 10.70 -16.53
C LEU A 101 -14.34 9.82 -17.79
N ASN A 102 -14.54 10.44 -18.95
CA ASN A 102 -14.45 9.80 -20.28
C ASN A 102 -13.14 10.15 -20.98
N TYR A 103 -12.15 9.28 -20.87
CA TYR A 103 -10.84 9.46 -21.51
C TYR A 103 -10.83 9.24 -23.04
N GLN A 104 -11.97 9.04 -23.70
CA GLN A 104 -12.09 9.23 -25.15
C GLN A 104 -11.95 10.70 -25.53
N SER A 105 -12.25 11.63 -24.61
CA SER A 105 -12.12 13.06 -24.83
C SER A 105 -10.66 13.50 -24.83
N GLU A 106 -10.17 13.97 -25.97
CA GLU A 106 -8.84 14.56 -26.09
C GLU A 106 -8.68 15.83 -25.25
N ASP A 107 -9.72 16.63 -25.11
CA ASP A 107 -9.67 17.84 -24.28
C ASP A 107 -9.59 17.51 -22.79
N LEU A 108 -10.22 16.40 -22.34
CA LEU A 108 -10.02 15.89 -20.98
C LEU A 108 -8.57 15.44 -20.78
N ARG A 109 -8.00 14.67 -21.72
CA ARG A 109 -6.60 14.20 -21.64
C ARG A 109 -5.63 15.38 -21.53
N LYS A 110 -5.84 16.44 -22.33
CA LYS A 110 -5.02 17.65 -22.27
C LYS A 110 -5.05 18.28 -20.88
N VAL A 111 -6.23 18.54 -20.33
CA VAL A 111 -6.35 19.22 -19.05
C VAL A 111 -5.89 18.36 -17.88
N VAL A 112 -6.03 17.02 -17.94
CA VAL A 112 -5.60 16.13 -16.85
C VAL A 112 -4.09 15.91 -16.85
N TYR A 113 -3.46 15.61 -18.00
CA TYR A 113 -2.05 15.20 -17.99
C TYR A 113 -1.18 15.68 -19.17
N GLN A 114 -1.74 16.04 -20.35
CA GLN A 114 -0.91 16.32 -21.52
C GLN A 114 -0.36 17.74 -21.53
N ASP A 115 -1.21 18.75 -21.26
CA ASP A 115 -0.82 20.14 -21.33
C ASP A 115 0.21 20.50 -20.26
N GLU A 116 1.06 21.47 -20.55
CA GLU A 116 2.10 21.94 -19.63
C GLU A 116 1.57 22.34 -18.25
N ASN A 117 0.36 22.91 -18.20
CA ASN A 117 -0.31 23.32 -16.97
C ASN A 117 -1.45 22.36 -16.58
N SER A 118 -1.37 21.10 -17.04
CA SER A 118 -2.34 20.07 -16.67
C SER A 118 -2.32 19.75 -15.18
N VAL A 119 -3.41 19.12 -14.71
CA VAL A 119 -3.58 18.75 -13.30
C VAL A 119 -2.36 17.99 -12.76
N LEU A 120 -1.93 16.93 -13.45
CA LEU A 120 -0.85 16.08 -12.94
C LEU A 120 0.53 16.76 -13.00
N ARG A 121 0.75 17.69 -13.95
CA ARG A 121 2.04 18.39 -14.08
C ARG A 121 2.17 19.58 -13.12
N LYS A 122 1.05 20.30 -12.82
CA LYS A 122 1.05 21.48 -11.94
C LYS A 122 1.76 21.20 -10.61
N TRP A 123 1.38 20.13 -9.94
CA TRP A 123 1.83 19.84 -8.58
C TRP A 123 3.26 19.29 -8.51
N LEU A 124 3.76 18.72 -9.62
CA LEU A 124 5.15 18.28 -9.76
C LEU A 124 6.13 19.46 -9.90
N LYS A 125 5.63 20.64 -10.28
CA LYS A 125 6.43 21.87 -10.49
C LYS A 125 6.55 22.70 -9.22
N PRO A 126 7.60 23.55 -9.10
CA PRO A 126 7.67 24.54 -8.04
C PRO A 126 6.42 25.45 -8.02
N PRO A 127 5.98 25.91 -6.84
CA PRO A 127 6.61 25.72 -5.53
C PRO A 127 6.23 24.40 -4.83
N TYR A 128 5.36 23.58 -5.39
CA TYR A 128 4.83 22.38 -4.77
C TYR A 128 5.83 21.21 -4.83
N SER A 129 6.40 20.97 -6.01
CA SER A 129 7.48 19.98 -6.25
C SER A 129 7.24 18.63 -5.57
N ILE A 130 6.00 18.09 -5.69
CA ILE A 130 5.71 16.76 -5.12
C ILE A 130 6.56 15.68 -5.80
N ASP A 131 6.80 14.59 -5.10
CA ASP A 131 7.66 13.50 -5.55
C ASP A 131 6.88 12.32 -6.15
N GLY A 132 5.58 12.44 -6.29
CA GLY A 132 4.76 11.39 -6.90
C GLY A 132 3.27 11.53 -6.67
N TRP A 133 2.57 10.54 -7.20
CA TRP A 133 1.11 10.45 -7.15
C TRP A 133 0.65 9.08 -6.63
N ARG A 134 -0.34 9.05 -5.76
CA ARG A 134 -1.20 7.90 -5.51
C ARG A 134 -2.49 8.08 -6.29
N PHE A 135 -2.82 7.14 -7.14
CA PHE A 135 -4.04 7.18 -7.94
C PHE A 135 -5.12 6.30 -7.33
N ASP A 136 -6.21 6.94 -6.95
CA ASP A 136 -7.42 6.32 -6.44
C ASP A 136 -8.14 5.51 -7.52
N VAL A 137 -8.69 4.35 -7.16
CA VAL A 137 -9.44 3.39 -8.02
C VAL A 137 -8.81 3.16 -9.39
N ALA A 138 -7.51 2.94 -9.42
CA ALA A 138 -6.73 2.81 -10.65
C ALA A 138 -7.09 1.56 -11.47
N ASP A 139 -7.66 0.54 -10.86
CA ASP A 139 -8.09 -0.71 -11.47
C ASP A 139 -9.25 -0.54 -12.48
N VAL A 140 -10.16 0.40 -12.21
CA VAL A 140 -11.33 0.68 -13.09
C VAL A 140 -11.14 1.90 -13.98
N PHE A 141 -10.00 2.57 -13.87
CA PHE A 141 -9.68 3.81 -14.56
C PHE A 141 -9.74 3.70 -16.09
N ALA A 142 -10.28 4.74 -16.74
CA ALA A 142 -10.42 4.86 -18.19
C ALA A 142 -11.18 3.68 -18.86
N ARG A 143 -12.14 3.12 -18.14
CA ARG A 143 -12.98 2.00 -18.59
C ARG A 143 -14.46 2.28 -18.40
N ASN A 144 -15.27 1.94 -19.41
CA ASN A 144 -16.71 1.91 -19.33
C ASN A 144 -17.26 1.01 -20.46
N ASN A 145 -17.84 -0.12 -20.13
CA ASN A 145 -18.35 -1.12 -21.10
C ASN A 145 -17.30 -1.48 -22.17
N GLU A 146 -17.53 -1.10 -23.44
CA GLU A 146 -16.62 -1.34 -24.56
C GLU A 146 -15.39 -0.42 -24.57
N VAL A 147 -15.43 0.68 -23.82
CA VAL A 147 -14.28 1.61 -23.70
C VAL A 147 -13.25 1.00 -22.76
N GLN A 148 -12.08 0.64 -23.30
CA GLN A 148 -11.00 -0.03 -22.58
C GLN A 148 -9.66 0.66 -22.90
N LEU A 149 -9.45 1.85 -22.34
CA LEU A 149 -8.32 2.72 -22.64
C LEU A 149 -7.23 2.72 -21.54
N ALA A 150 -7.39 1.92 -20.49
CA ALA A 150 -6.53 1.99 -19.32
C ALA A 150 -5.03 1.92 -19.64
N HIS A 151 -4.56 0.90 -20.36
CA HIS A 151 -3.14 0.77 -20.68
C HIS A 151 -2.59 1.91 -21.54
N GLU A 152 -3.37 2.35 -22.54
CA GLU A 152 -3.00 3.48 -23.38
C GLU A 152 -2.82 4.76 -22.55
N VAL A 153 -3.83 5.07 -21.73
CA VAL A 153 -3.84 6.31 -20.94
C VAL A 153 -2.79 6.27 -19.82
N TRP A 154 -2.61 5.14 -19.13
CA TRP A 154 -1.57 5.01 -18.11
C TRP A 154 -0.15 5.17 -18.69
N THR A 155 0.11 4.63 -19.87
CA THR A 155 1.39 4.83 -20.56
C THR A 155 1.65 6.30 -20.86
N GLN A 156 0.62 7.04 -21.31
CA GLN A 156 0.72 8.48 -21.56
C GLN A 156 0.89 9.28 -20.26
N ILE A 157 0.13 8.96 -19.21
CA ILE A 157 0.25 9.58 -17.89
C ILE A 157 1.67 9.40 -17.35
N ARG A 158 2.20 8.16 -17.36
CA ARG A 158 3.59 7.91 -16.94
C ARG A 158 4.57 8.78 -17.71
N LYS A 159 4.46 8.83 -19.02
CA LYS A 159 5.33 9.66 -19.85
C LYS A 159 5.30 11.12 -19.39
N CYS A 160 4.11 11.70 -19.22
CA CYS A 160 3.94 13.10 -18.81
C CYS A 160 4.50 13.36 -17.40
N ILE A 161 4.28 12.46 -16.44
CA ILE A 161 4.81 12.58 -15.07
C ILE A 161 6.34 12.52 -15.09
N LYS A 162 6.92 11.54 -15.79
CA LYS A 162 8.38 11.32 -15.85
C LYS A 162 9.11 12.40 -16.68
N GLU A 163 8.43 13.11 -17.58
CA GLU A 163 8.96 14.30 -18.25
C GLU A 163 9.13 15.48 -17.28
N GLU A 164 8.22 15.65 -16.32
CA GLU A 164 8.34 16.71 -15.30
C GLU A 164 9.34 16.33 -14.19
N ASN A 165 9.26 15.12 -13.70
CA ASN A 165 10.15 14.59 -12.66
C ASN A 165 10.42 13.10 -12.93
N PRO A 166 11.61 12.74 -13.46
CA PRO A 166 11.98 11.35 -13.75
C PRO A 166 11.88 10.41 -12.54
N ASP A 167 12.08 10.95 -11.33
CA ASP A 167 12.06 10.20 -10.07
C ASP A 167 10.68 10.15 -9.41
N ALA A 168 9.66 10.84 -9.99
CA ALA A 168 8.31 10.86 -9.42
C ALA A 168 7.72 9.45 -9.33
N TYR A 169 7.24 9.07 -8.17
CA TYR A 169 6.68 7.74 -7.90
C TYR A 169 5.20 7.67 -8.34
N ILE A 170 4.85 6.62 -9.06
CA ILE A 170 3.49 6.35 -9.55
C ILE A 170 2.93 5.17 -8.78
N LEU A 171 2.15 5.46 -7.76
CA LEU A 171 1.49 4.49 -6.89
C LEU A 171 0.02 4.38 -7.28
N ALA A 172 -0.45 3.16 -7.52
CA ALA A 172 -1.83 2.91 -7.91
C ALA A 172 -2.60 2.13 -6.85
N GLU A 173 -3.85 2.51 -6.60
CA GLU A 173 -4.73 1.66 -5.82
C GLU A 173 -5.27 0.54 -6.72
N ASP A 174 -4.90 -0.69 -6.38
CA ASP A 174 -5.45 -1.91 -6.96
C ASP A 174 -5.44 -3.02 -5.90
N TRP A 175 -6.57 -3.70 -5.75
CA TRP A 175 -6.76 -4.75 -4.74
C TRP A 175 -6.46 -6.15 -5.27
N GLY A 176 -6.27 -6.27 -6.56
CA GLY A 176 -6.15 -7.52 -7.29
C GLY A 176 -4.76 -7.79 -7.86
N ASP A 177 -4.73 -8.66 -8.85
CA ASP A 177 -3.54 -9.01 -9.62
C ASP A 177 -3.32 -7.99 -10.73
N CYS A 178 -2.53 -6.99 -10.46
CA CYS A 178 -2.22 -5.88 -11.36
C CYS A 178 -0.90 -6.05 -12.14
N ALA A 179 -0.35 -7.27 -12.23
CA ALA A 179 0.95 -7.51 -12.85
C ALA A 179 1.07 -6.96 -14.28
N GLY A 180 -0.04 -6.86 -15.03
CA GLY A 180 -0.06 -6.26 -16.37
C GLY A 180 0.38 -4.79 -16.42
N TYR A 181 0.08 -4.02 -15.37
CA TYR A 181 0.44 -2.61 -15.25
C TYR A 181 1.88 -2.39 -14.71
N LEU A 182 2.52 -3.44 -14.21
CA LEU A 182 3.81 -3.39 -13.53
C LEU A 182 4.98 -3.86 -14.42
N GLN A 183 4.88 -3.66 -15.72
CA GLN A 183 5.91 -4.07 -16.70
C GLN A 183 6.89 -2.95 -17.04
N GLY A 184 6.87 -1.82 -16.33
CA GLY A 184 7.81 -0.70 -16.48
C GLY A 184 7.30 0.47 -17.32
N SER A 185 6.12 0.35 -17.97
CA SER A 185 5.55 1.39 -18.84
C SER A 185 4.39 2.17 -18.23
N GLU A 186 3.89 1.76 -17.05
CA GLU A 186 2.69 2.34 -16.45
C GLU A 186 2.93 2.70 -14.98
N TRP A 187 2.60 1.83 -14.02
CA TRP A 187 2.80 2.10 -12.59
C TRP A 187 4.20 1.70 -12.11
N ASP A 188 4.68 2.36 -11.06
CA ASP A 188 5.89 1.93 -10.35
C ASP A 188 5.54 0.87 -9.30
N SER A 189 4.36 0.99 -8.66
CA SER A 189 3.84 0.03 -7.69
C SER A 189 2.32 0.13 -7.54
N PRO A 190 1.65 -0.96 -7.13
CA PRO A 190 0.34 -0.85 -6.51
C PRO A 190 0.48 -0.54 -5.02
N MET A 191 -0.60 -0.10 -4.37
CA MET A 191 -0.82 -0.38 -2.95
C MET A 191 -0.94 -1.91 -2.82
N ASN A 192 0.11 -2.56 -2.32
CA ASN A 192 0.26 -4.03 -2.44
C ASN A 192 -0.66 -4.79 -1.49
N TYR A 193 -1.98 -4.66 -1.70
CA TYR A 193 -2.97 -5.48 -1.01
C TYR A 193 -2.82 -6.95 -1.39
N PHE A 194 -2.65 -7.25 -2.68
CA PHE A 194 -2.66 -8.61 -3.21
C PHE A 194 -1.48 -9.45 -2.72
N GLY A 195 -0.27 -8.90 -2.72
CA GLY A 195 0.97 -9.60 -2.35
C GLY A 195 1.40 -9.37 -0.90
N CYS A 196 0.75 -8.50 -0.14
CA CYS A 196 1.11 -8.20 1.25
C CYS A 196 -0.11 -8.17 2.17
N GLY A 197 -0.89 -7.09 2.17
CA GLY A 197 -1.91 -6.85 3.20
C GLY A 197 -2.94 -7.98 3.29
N ARG A 198 -3.55 -8.35 2.17
CA ARG A 198 -4.58 -9.40 2.14
C ARG A 198 -4.05 -10.77 2.59
N VAL A 199 -2.86 -11.15 2.14
CA VAL A 199 -2.30 -12.48 2.49
C VAL A 199 -1.92 -12.57 3.95
N ILE A 200 -1.32 -11.52 4.53
CA ILE A 200 -0.96 -11.50 5.96
C ILE A 200 -2.22 -11.50 6.83
N ARG A 201 -3.21 -10.67 6.49
CA ARG A 201 -4.49 -10.61 7.20
C ARG A 201 -5.22 -11.96 7.17
N GLN A 202 -5.30 -12.62 6.02
CA GLN A 202 -5.92 -13.93 5.90
C GLN A 202 -5.13 -15.03 6.63
N PHE A 203 -3.81 -14.93 6.72
CA PHE A 203 -3.00 -15.84 7.55
C PHE A 203 -3.32 -15.68 9.05
N LEU A 204 -3.58 -14.47 9.51
CA LEU A 204 -4.06 -14.18 10.87
C LEU A 204 -5.53 -14.61 11.12
N GLY A 205 -6.20 -15.15 10.12
CA GLY A 205 -7.61 -15.55 10.21
C GLY A 205 -8.60 -14.37 10.13
N LEU A 206 -8.14 -13.21 9.67
CA LEU A 206 -9.00 -12.06 9.43
C LEU A 206 -9.75 -12.22 8.10
N PRO A 207 -10.93 -11.59 7.95
CA PRO A 207 -11.68 -11.61 6.72
C PRO A 207 -10.89 -11.06 5.53
N ASP A 208 -11.15 -11.56 4.33
CA ASP A 208 -10.70 -10.92 3.11
C ASP A 208 -11.61 -9.74 2.80
N LEU A 209 -11.11 -8.54 3.00
CA LEU A 209 -11.88 -7.30 2.88
C LEU A 209 -12.42 -7.06 1.48
N PHE A 210 -11.76 -7.53 0.44
CA PHE A 210 -12.28 -7.49 -0.91
C PHE A 210 -13.51 -8.42 -1.08
N LEU A 211 -13.47 -9.59 -0.45
CA LEU A 211 -14.57 -10.55 -0.47
C LEU A 211 -15.70 -10.14 0.49
N GLU A 212 -15.43 -9.42 1.57
CA GLU A 212 -16.45 -8.92 2.49
C GLU A 212 -17.46 -7.99 1.83
N ARG A 213 -17.05 -7.27 0.80
CA ARG A 213 -17.93 -6.42 -0.01
C ARG A 213 -18.88 -7.26 -0.89
N ASN A 214 -18.64 -8.57 -1.03
CA ASN A 214 -19.49 -9.48 -1.79
C ASN A 214 -20.32 -10.34 -0.84
N GLU A 215 -21.63 -10.08 -0.77
CA GLU A 215 -22.57 -10.76 0.14
C GLU A 215 -22.60 -12.30 0.00
N ILE A 216 -22.22 -12.83 -1.17
CA ILE A 216 -22.16 -14.28 -1.41
C ILE A 216 -20.86 -14.85 -0.84
N LEU A 217 -19.72 -14.20 -1.10
CA LEU A 217 -18.39 -14.66 -0.71
C LEU A 217 -18.07 -14.40 0.77
N LYS A 218 -18.69 -13.38 1.36
CA LYS A 218 -18.61 -13.03 2.77
C LYS A 218 -18.95 -14.20 3.72
N LYS A 219 -19.76 -15.14 3.27
CA LYS A 219 -20.21 -16.30 4.07
C LYS A 219 -19.23 -17.48 4.06
N VAL A 220 -18.16 -17.41 3.27
CA VAL A 220 -17.16 -18.47 3.19
C VAL A 220 -15.97 -18.09 4.08
N PRO A 221 -15.85 -18.67 5.29
CA PRO A 221 -14.67 -18.46 6.10
C PRO A 221 -13.45 -19.05 5.38
N TYR A 222 -12.47 -18.22 5.06
CA TYR A 222 -11.24 -18.64 4.42
C TYR A 222 -10.05 -18.10 5.19
N ARG A 223 -9.26 -19.00 5.77
CA ARG A 223 -7.98 -18.71 6.37
C ARG A 223 -6.88 -19.30 5.49
N MET A 224 -5.90 -18.50 5.13
CA MET A 224 -4.72 -18.98 4.40
C MET A 224 -3.83 -19.82 5.30
N THR A 225 -3.35 -20.94 4.77
CA THR A 225 -2.20 -21.65 5.35
C THR A 225 -0.91 -20.91 4.98
N ALA A 226 0.19 -21.26 5.66
CA ALA A 226 1.51 -20.70 5.34
C ALA A 226 1.94 -21.03 3.90
N GLU A 227 1.57 -22.22 3.40
CA GLU A 227 1.77 -22.62 2.00
C GLU A 227 1.02 -21.71 1.02
N ASP A 228 -0.24 -21.37 1.35
CA ASP A 228 -1.06 -20.47 0.52
C ASP A 228 -0.44 -19.07 0.46
N VAL A 229 0.03 -18.56 1.60
CA VAL A 229 0.72 -17.26 1.70
C VAL A 229 1.97 -17.26 0.84
N GLN A 230 2.84 -18.26 1.00
CA GLN A 230 4.05 -18.41 0.19
C GLN A 230 3.70 -18.46 -1.30
N ASN A 231 2.75 -19.31 -1.69
CA ASN A 231 2.35 -19.50 -3.07
C ASN A 231 1.81 -18.19 -3.67
N ARG A 232 0.93 -17.48 -2.96
CA ARG A 232 0.36 -16.21 -3.42
C ARG A 232 1.44 -15.15 -3.64
N ILE A 233 2.33 -14.96 -2.66
CA ILE A 233 3.42 -13.98 -2.74
C ILE A 233 4.36 -14.35 -3.90
N MET A 234 4.80 -15.60 -3.99
CA MET A 234 5.74 -16.02 -5.04
C MET A 234 5.12 -15.99 -6.44
N GLN A 235 3.85 -16.34 -6.59
CA GLN A 235 3.14 -16.22 -7.87
C GLN A 235 2.98 -14.77 -8.31
N HIS A 236 2.71 -13.86 -7.38
CA HIS A 236 2.65 -12.43 -7.65
C HIS A 236 4.02 -11.93 -8.15
N LEU A 237 5.06 -12.14 -7.35
CA LEU A 237 6.41 -11.68 -7.68
C LEU A 237 6.97 -12.30 -8.96
N ALA A 238 6.66 -13.57 -9.26
CA ALA A 238 7.14 -14.24 -10.47
C ALA A 238 6.65 -13.62 -11.79
N LYS A 239 5.60 -12.81 -11.75
CA LYS A 239 5.07 -12.09 -12.93
C LYS A 239 5.74 -10.73 -13.15
N LEU A 240 6.55 -10.26 -12.20
CA LEU A 240 7.12 -8.92 -12.18
C LEU A 240 8.61 -8.94 -12.52
N PRO A 241 9.14 -7.93 -13.23
CA PRO A 241 10.57 -7.69 -13.29
C PRO A 241 11.16 -7.50 -11.89
N TYR A 242 12.37 -7.99 -11.64
CA TYR A 242 12.99 -7.94 -10.31
C TYR A 242 13.10 -6.52 -9.74
N VAL A 243 13.39 -5.53 -10.58
CA VAL A 243 13.44 -4.11 -10.17
C VAL A 243 12.09 -3.61 -9.62
N ILE A 244 10.98 -4.18 -10.08
CA ILE A 244 9.63 -3.86 -9.62
C ILE A 244 9.33 -4.51 -8.25
N TRP A 245 10.00 -5.62 -7.91
CA TRP A 245 9.85 -6.21 -6.58
C TRP A 245 10.24 -5.22 -5.49
N GLN A 246 11.31 -4.46 -5.69
CA GLN A 246 11.82 -3.50 -4.71
C GLN A 246 10.93 -2.25 -4.56
N ASN A 247 10.11 -1.98 -5.57
CA ASN A 247 9.18 -0.86 -5.56
C ASN A 247 7.82 -1.18 -4.94
N GLN A 248 7.55 -2.44 -4.55
CA GLN A 248 6.25 -2.81 -4.00
C GLN A 248 5.93 -2.02 -2.73
N PHE A 249 4.77 -1.36 -2.70
CA PHE A 249 4.30 -0.57 -1.56
C PHE A 249 3.50 -1.46 -0.61
N ASN A 250 4.20 -2.10 0.32
CA ASN A 250 3.66 -3.11 1.22
C ASN A 250 2.90 -2.48 2.37
N LEU A 251 1.60 -2.71 2.47
CA LEU A 251 0.76 -2.19 3.54
C LEU A 251 0.07 -3.33 4.30
N LEU A 252 -0.27 -3.11 5.56
CA LEU A 252 -1.16 -3.95 6.35
C LEU A 252 -2.54 -3.31 6.48
N ASP A 253 -2.56 -2.02 6.78
CA ASP A 253 -3.72 -1.22 7.07
C ASP A 253 -3.77 0.02 6.17
N SER A 254 -4.95 0.59 5.98
CA SER A 254 -5.18 1.83 5.26
C SER A 254 -6.45 2.53 5.75
N HIS A 255 -6.80 3.64 5.12
CA HIS A 255 -8.06 4.33 5.40
C HIS A 255 -9.32 3.57 4.91
N ASP A 256 -9.15 2.49 4.15
CA ASP A 256 -10.24 1.65 3.61
C ASP A 256 -10.37 0.30 4.32
N VAL A 257 -9.50 0.02 5.28
CA VAL A 257 -9.52 -1.27 6.00
C VAL A 257 -9.33 -1.07 7.49
N PRO A 258 -10.04 -1.85 8.33
CA PRO A 258 -9.87 -1.78 9.77
C PRO A 258 -8.44 -2.14 10.18
N ARG A 259 -7.89 -1.44 11.17
CA ARG A 259 -6.54 -1.72 11.70
C ARG A 259 -6.47 -3.13 12.30
N ILE A 260 -5.43 -3.89 11.95
CA ILE A 260 -5.25 -5.28 12.40
C ILE A 260 -5.31 -5.38 13.94
N HIS A 261 -4.65 -4.48 14.64
CA HIS A 261 -4.57 -4.51 16.10
C HIS A 261 -5.90 -4.20 16.82
N ASN A 262 -6.93 -3.76 16.10
CA ASN A 262 -8.27 -3.58 16.67
C ASN A 262 -9.13 -4.85 16.64
N TYR A 263 -8.71 -5.90 15.94
CA TYR A 263 -9.40 -7.18 15.97
C TYR A 263 -9.07 -7.95 17.25
N LYS A 264 -10.11 -8.30 18.01
CA LYS A 264 -9.95 -9.06 19.27
C LYS A 264 -9.41 -10.47 19.08
N THR A 265 -9.48 -11.00 17.86
CA THR A 265 -8.97 -12.33 17.49
C THR A 265 -7.47 -12.36 17.21
N VAL A 266 -6.84 -11.21 17.09
CA VAL A 266 -5.39 -11.08 16.88
C VAL A 266 -4.74 -10.64 18.18
N ASN A 267 -3.83 -11.45 18.70
CA ASN A 267 -3.08 -11.09 19.89
C ASN A 267 -1.87 -10.20 19.56
N GLN A 268 -1.21 -9.66 20.59
CA GLN A 268 -0.12 -8.70 20.43
C GLN A 268 1.11 -9.31 19.72
N ASP A 269 1.42 -10.58 19.94
CA ASP A 269 2.56 -11.24 19.30
C ASP A 269 2.27 -11.57 17.83
N GLU A 270 1.05 -11.94 17.48
CA GLU A 270 0.60 -12.11 16.09
C GLU A 270 0.62 -10.79 15.32
N TYR A 271 0.13 -9.71 15.94
CA TYR A 271 0.23 -8.38 15.35
C TYR A 271 1.69 -7.97 15.12
N ARG A 272 2.55 -8.17 16.12
CA ARG A 272 4.00 -7.95 15.98
C ARG A 272 4.57 -8.75 14.80
N GLY A 273 4.18 -10.01 14.67
CA GLY A 273 4.59 -10.87 13.57
C GLY A 273 4.13 -10.40 12.21
N ALA A 274 2.91 -9.88 12.11
CA ALA A 274 2.40 -9.29 10.88
C ALA A 274 3.23 -8.07 10.45
N VAL A 275 3.53 -7.16 11.40
CA VAL A 275 4.38 -5.99 11.14
C VAL A 275 5.80 -6.41 10.75
N ILE A 276 6.39 -7.39 11.45
CA ILE A 276 7.71 -7.94 11.08
C ILE A 276 7.67 -8.49 9.65
N LEU A 277 6.67 -9.30 9.29
CA LEU A 277 6.54 -9.85 7.93
C LEU A 277 6.42 -8.74 6.88
N GLN A 278 5.64 -7.69 7.14
CA GLN A 278 5.53 -6.53 6.24
C GLN A 278 6.91 -5.93 5.91
N PHE A 279 7.76 -5.75 6.92
CA PHE A 279 9.11 -5.21 6.75
C PHE A 279 10.08 -6.22 6.11
N MET A 280 9.83 -7.51 6.25
CA MET A 280 10.63 -8.58 5.68
C MET A 280 10.27 -8.92 4.23
N LEU A 281 9.11 -8.53 3.74
CA LEU A 281 8.81 -8.66 2.32
C LEU A 281 9.68 -7.68 1.49
N VAL A 282 9.99 -8.09 0.24
CA VAL A 282 10.68 -7.21 -0.70
C VAL A 282 9.78 -6.03 -1.04
N GLY A 283 10.33 -4.84 -1.04
CA GLY A 283 9.60 -3.58 -1.25
C GLY A 283 9.68 -2.63 -0.05
N THR A 284 8.86 -1.61 -0.07
CA THR A 284 8.81 -0.55 0.94
C THR A 284 7.61 -0.77 1.87
N PRO A 285 7.82 -0.91 3.18
CA PRO A 285 6.72 -0.99 4.13
C PRO A 285 6.02 0.36 4.25
N SER A 286 4.71 0.36 4.13
CA SER A 286 3.85 1.51 4.37
C SER A 286 3.21 1.41 5.74
N ILE A 287 3.43 2.39 6.58
CA ILE A 287 2.80 2.50 7.89
C ILE A 287 1.58 3.38 7.76
N TYR A 288 0.39 2.83 7.99
CA TYR A 288 -0.80 3.66 8.08
C TYR A 288 -0.73 4.49 9.34
N TYR A 289 -0.92 5.82 9.23
CA TYR A 289 -0.73 6.74 10.36
C TYR A 289 -1.46 6.24 11.62
N GLY A 290 -0.76 6.26 12.73
CA GLY A 290 -1.30 5.85 14.03
C GLY A 290 -1.19 4.36 14.37
N ASP A 291 -0.81 3.49 13.43
CA ASP A 291 -0.50 2.08 13.75
C ASP A 291 0.69 2.00 14.69
N GLU A 292 1.69 2.86 14.44
CA GLU A 292 2.92 2.96 15.25
C GLU A 292 2.67 3.38 16.70
N VAL A 293 1.56 4.06 16.96
CA VAL A 293 1.15 4.45 18.33
C VAL A 293 -0.02 3.62 18.85
N GLY A 294 -0.53 2.69 18.05
CA GLY A 294 -1.62 1.79 18.42
C GLY A 294 -2.97 2.50 18.57
N ILE A 295 -3.32 3.40 17.63
CA ILE A 295 -4.63 4.06 17.63
C ILE A 295 -5.75 3.03 17.73
N LYS A 296 -6.57 3.15 18.74
CA LYS A 296 -7.79 2.35 18.86
C LYS A 296 -8.89 2.94 17.97
N GLY A 297 -9.58 2.06 17.26
CA GLY A 297 -10.69 2.42 16.41
C GLY A 297 -11.73 1.31 16.39
N ASP A 298 -12.76 1.50 15.57
CA ASP A 298 -13.77 0.48 15.31
C ASP A 298 -13.37 -0.36 14.09
N ILE A 299 -13.81 -1.62 14.07
CA ILE A 299 -13.69 -2.51 12.90
C ILE A 299 -14.95 -2.46 12.02
N TYR A 300 -15.96 -1.69 12.43
CA TYR A 300 -17.22 -1.54 11.71
C TYR A 300 -17.36 -0.10 11.18
N GLY A 301 -17.49 0.02 9.89
CA GLY A 301 -17.65 1.30 9.20
C GLY A 301 -16.35 2.07 8.96
N ASP A 302 -16.36 2.85 7.88
CA ASP A 302 -15.16 3.52 7.35
C ASP A 302 -14.58 4.60 8.30
N GLU A 303 -15.40 5.17 9.17
CA GLU A 303 -14.95 6.16 10.16
C GLU A 303 -14.10 5.54 11.26
N GLY A 304 -14.29 4.25 11.56
CA GLY A 304 -13.60 3.55 12.66
C GLY A 304 -12.09 3.46 12.49
N TYR A 305 -11.59 3.54 11.28
CA TYR A 305 -10.15 3.51 10.98
C TYR A 305 -9.57 4.86 10.56
N ARG A 306 -10.36 5.95 10.59
CA ARG A 306 -9.95 7.32 10.20
C ARG A 306 -9.92 8.29 11.37
N TYR A 307 -9.75 7.80 12.61
CA TYR A 307 -9.68 8.65 13.80
C TYR A 307 -8.46 9.57 13.75
N PRO A 308 -8.58 10.80 14.32
CA PRO A 308 -7.46 11.75 14.34
C PRO A 308 -6.22 11.19 15.04
N MET A 309 -5.04 11.59 14.55
CA MET A 309 -3.76 11.24 15.17
C MET A 309 -3.68 11.82 16.60
N PRO A 310 -3.34 11.02 17.63
CA PRO A 310 -3.28 11.47 19.01
C PRO A 310 -1.96 12.20 19.30
N TRP A 311 -1.74 13.34 18.67
CA TRP A 311 -0.48 14.11 18.75
C TRP A 311 -0.01 14.40 20.18
N SER A 312 -0.94 14.58 21.12
CA SER A 312 -0.61 14.84 22.54
C SER A 312 0.03 13.63 23.25
N GLN A 313 -0.03 12.44 22.65
CA GLN A 313 0.54 11.21 23.21
C GLN A 313 1.88 10.86 22.58
N ILE A 314 2.43 11.69 21.70
CA ILE A 314 3.69 11.48 21.01
C ILE A 314 4.77 12.43 21.61
N PRO A 315 5.99 11.98 21.83
CA PRO A 315 6.48 10.61 21.62
C PRO A 315 5.93 9.64 22.65
N CYS A 316 5.57 8.43 22.20
CA CYS A 316 5.10 7.39 23.10
C CYS A 316 6.19 6.35 23.34
N SER A 317 6.18 5.74 24.53
CA SER A 317 7.13 4.71 24.92
C SER A 317 6.53 3.30 24.89
N ASN A 318 5.38 3.12 24.21
CA ASN A 318 4.74 1.83 24.14
C ASN A 318 5.54 0.84 23.25
N ASP A 319 5.29 -0.45 23.40
CA ASP A 319 6.02 -1.49 22.70
C ASP A 319 5.75 -1.48 21.19
N THR A 320 4.57 -1.03 20.75
CA THR A 320 4.23 -0.90 19.34
C THR A 320 5.08 0.20 18.68
N TYR A 321 5.23 1.36 19.32
CA TYR A 321 6.10 2.42 18.80
C TYR A 321 7.56 1.95 18.68
N ARG A 322 8.06 1.26 19.71
CA ARG A 322 9.42 0.70 19.69
C ARG A 322 9.61 -0.36 18.61
N LEU A 323 8.58 -1.16 18.33
CA LEU A 323 8.58 -2.14 17.25
C LEU A 323 8.80 -1.46 15.90
N TYR A 324 7.94 -0.49 15.55
CA TYR A 324 8.04 0.23 14.28
C TYR A 324 9.36 1.01 14.16
N GLN A 325 9.75 1.72 15.22
CA GLN A 325 11.02 2.45 15.25
C GLN A 325 12.21 1.53 14.97
N LYS A 326 12.28 0.38 15.66
CA LYS A 326 13.38 -0.58 15.48
C LYS A 326 13.39 -1.17 14.08
N LEU A 327 12.23 -1.58 13.55
CA LEU A 327 12.15 -2.13 12.19
C LEU A 327 12.51 -1.09 11.12
N ALA A 328 12.11 0.17 11.29
CA ALA A 328 12.49 1.25 10.40
C ALA A 328 14.01 1.50 10.41
N HIS A 329 14.65 1.47 11.58
CA HIS A 329 16.11 1.58 11.69
C HIS A 329 16.81 0.39 11.01
N LEU A 330 16.39 -0.84 11.29
CA LEU A 330 16.95 -2.02 10.64
C LEU A 330 16.81 -1.95 9.11
N LYS A 331 15.64 -1.50 8.61
CA LYS A 331 15.40 -1.35 7.18
C LYS A 331 16.33 -0.34 6.52
N LYS A 332 16.72 0.73 7.23
CA LYS A 332 17.67 1.75 6.74
C LYS A 332 19.12 1.29 6.83
N GLU A 333 19.46 0.49 7.84
CA GLU A 333 20.84 0.12 8.16
C GLU A 333 21.35 -1.05 7.30
N TYR A 334 20.49 -2.06 7.03
CA TYR A 334 20.92 -3.32 6.43
C TYR A 334 20.46 -3.47 4.98
N LYS A 335 21.42 -3.74 4.08
CA LYS A 335 21.14 -4.03 2.67
C LYS A 335 20.32 -5.29 2.46
N ALA A 336 20.48 -6.29 3.32
CA ALA A 336 19.62 -7.47 3.30
C ALA A 336 18.13 -7.12 3.32
N LEU A 337 17.72 -6.07 4.01
CA LEU A 337 16.34 -5.67 4.14
C LEU A 337 15.85 -4.70 3.05
N THR A 338 16.76 -4.01 2.35
CA THR A 338 16.44 -3.12 1.22
C THR A 338 16.65 -3.82 -0.11
N GLU A 339 17.90 -4.10 -0.49
CA GLU A 339 18.33 -4.62 -1.79
C GLU A 339 18.37 -6.16 -1.84
N GLY A 340 18.42 -6.81 -0.67
CA GLY A 340 18.68 -8.24 -0.53
C GLY A 340 17.60 -9.16 -1.08
N GLY A 341 18.00 -10.39 -1.33
CA GLY A 341 17.10 -11.47 -1.71
C GLY A 341 16.12 -11.87 -0.63
N MET A 342 15.05 -12.54 -1.00
CA MET A 342 14.02 -13.09 -0.11
C MET A 342 13.84 -14.58 -0.36
N LYS A 343 13.73 -15.36 0.72
CA LYS A 343 13.45 -16.78 0.63
C LYS A 343 12.57 -17.26 1.78
N PHE A 344 11.55 -18.03 1.46
CA PHE A 344 10.82 -18.79 2.48
C PHE A 344 11.66 -19.99 2.92
N LEU A 345 11.98 -20.03 4.20
CA LEU A 345 12.72 -21.14 4.80
C LEU A 345 11.79 -22.23 5.34
N TYR A 346 10.59 -21.83 5.72
CA TYR A 346 9.52 -22.71 6.17
C TYR A 346 8.17 -22.06 5.86
N ALA A 347 7.27 -22.86 5.29
CA ALA A 347 5.88 -22.48 5.13
C ALA A 347 5.04 -23.75 5.18
N LYS A 348 4.42 -24.02 6.34
CA LYS A 348 3.58 -25.19 6.52
C LYS A 348 2.53 -24.97 7.60
N GLY A 349 1.29 -25.18 7.22
CA GLY A 349 0.13 -25.02 8.12
C GLY A 349 0.05 -23.61 8.71
N ASP A 350 0.29 -23.50 9.98
CA ASP A 350 0.15 -22.27 10.78
C ASP A 350 1.49 -21.56 11.07
N ILE A 351 2.59 -21.98 10.44
CA ILE A 351 3.90 -21.35 10.67
C ILE A 351 4.57 -20.97 9.35
N ILE A 352 5.02 -19.73 9.29
CA ILE A 352 5.79 -19.19 8.19
C ILE A 352 7.14 -18.66 8.68
N ALA A 353 8.22 -18.91 7.92
CA ALA A 353 9.53 -18.33 8.14
C ALA A 353 10.10 -17.77 6.85
N VAL A 354 10.47 -16.50 6.86
CA VAL A 354 11.00 -15.75 5.72
C VAL A 354 12.40 -15.25 6.07
N ALA A 355 13.35 -15.44 5.16
CA ALA A 355 14.69 -14.88 5.24
C ALA A 355 14.86 -13.70 4.26
N ARG A 356 15.61 -12.69 4.69
CA ARG A 356 16.23 -11.67 3.85
C ARG A 356 17.74 -11.83 3.95
N PHE A 357 18.44 -11.70 2.84
CA PHE A 357 19.87 -11.92 2.81
C PHE A 357 20.56 -11.09 1.74
N TYR A 358 21.74 -10.58 2.08
CA TYR A 358 22.63 -9.84 1.19
C TYR A 358 24.06 -10.07 1.68
N GLU A 359 24.91 -10.69 0.85
CA GLU A 359 26.28 -11.06 1.27
C GLU A 359 26.28 -11.85 2.59
N GLU A 360 26.85 -11.31 3.66
CA GLU A 360 26.93 -11.93 4.99
C GLU A 360 25.76 -11.56 5.91
N GLU A 361 24.95 -10.55 5.51
CA GLU A 361 23.78 -10.12 6.27
C GLU A 361 22.62 -11.11 6.06
N VAL A 362 22.16 -11.74 7.10
CA VAL A 362 20.98 -12.64 7.04
C VAL A 362 20.05 -12.38 8.21
N PHE A 363 18.80 -12.09 7.88
CA PHE A 363 17.71 -11.93 8.84
C PHE A 363 16.64 -12.98 8.57
N VAL A 364 16.08 -13.55 9.64
CA VAL A 364 14.99 -14.54 9.55
C VAL A 364 13.86 -14.12 10.47
N ALA A 365 12.68 -13.93 9.88
CA ALA A 365 11.44 -13.73 10.62
C ALA A 365 10.64 -15.03 10.67
N ILE A 366 9.97 -15.28 11.79
CA ILE A 366 9.06 -16.40 11.97
C ILE A 366 7.77 -15.85 12.57
N LEU A 367 6.64 -16.30 12.06
CA LEU A 367 5.33 -16.08 12.65
C LEU A 367 4.60 -17.41 12.78
N SER A 368 4.12 -17.70 13.97
CA SER A 368 3.23 -18.81 14.28
C SER A 368 1.85 -18.28 14.69
N VAL A 369 0.83 -18.77 14.02
CA VAL A 369 -0.60 -18.59 14.39
C VAL A 369 -1.19 -19.92 14.86
N SER A 370 -0.31 -20.88 15.22
CA SER A 370 -0.68 -22.19 15.75
C SER A 370 -1.07 -22.09 17.22
N ASP A 371 -2.12 -22.81 17.62
CA ASP A 371 -2.54 -22.97 19.02
C ASP A 371 -1.58 -23.83 19.84
N GLN A 372 -0.59 -24.43 19.19
CA GLN A 372 0.36 -25.33 19.84
C GLN A 372 1.81 -24.98 19.49
N GLU A 373 2.71 -25.23 20.45
CA GLU A 373 4.14 -25.24 20.21
C GLU A 373 4.51 -26.28 19.13
N GLN A 374 5.37 -25.87 18.22
CA GLN A 374 5.88 -26.76 17.17
C GLN A 374 7.40 -26.71 17.07
N LYS A 375 7.97 -27.78 16.55
CA LYS A 375 9.40 -27.87 16.26
C LYS A 375 9.60 -27.90 14.75
N ILE A 376 10.27 -26.87 14.24
CA ILE A 376 10.50 -26.71 12.81
C ILE A 376 11.97 -26.81 12.44
N ARG A 377 12.26 -27.26 11.23
CA ARG A 377 13.61 -27.26 10.67
C ARG A 377 13.80 -26.04 9.77
N LEU A 378 14.81 -25.24 10.06
CA LEU A 378 15.19 -24.07 9.24
C LEU A 378 16.50 -24.39 8.51
N PRO A 379 16.49 -24.45 7.16
CA PRO A 379 17.67 -24.70 6.33
C PRO A 379 18.46 -23.40 6.10
N LEU A 380 19.08 -22.87 7.15
CA LEU A 380 19.78 -21.59 7.13
C LEU A 380 20.90 -21.53 6.09
N GLY A 381 21.59 -22.66 5.83
CA GLY A 381 22.62 -22.74 4.80
C GLY A 381 22.13 -22.43 3.39
N SER A 382 20.82 -22.51 3.13
CA SER A 382 20.24 -22.15 1.84
C SER A 382 20.20 -20.64 1.57
N VAL A 383 20.54 -19.83 2.57
CA VAL A 383 20.68 -18.36 2.51
C VAL A 383 22.04 -17.91 3.06
N GLY A 384 23.03 -18.80 3.10
CA GLY A 384 24.39 -18.48 3.54
C GLY A 384 24.60 -18.37 5.05
N ALA A 385 23.63 -18.76 5.87
CA ALA A 385 23.74 -18.66 7.33
C ALA A 385 23.91 -20.01 8.03
N ALA A 386 24.54 -20.00 9.20
CA ALA A 386 24.79 -21.19 10.03
C ALA A 386 23.86 -21.30 11.24
N ARG A 387 23.67 -20.21 11.97
CA ARG A 387 22.89 -20.15 13.21
C ARG A 387 22.47 -18.73 13.56
N PRO A 388 21.53 -18.51 14.49
CA PRO A 388 21.28 -17.20 15.06
C PRO A 388 22.56 -16.60 15.69
N LYS A 389 22.73 -15.30 15.59
CA LYS A 389 23.87 -14.55 16.14
C LYS A 389 23.84 -14.55 17.67
N GLU A 390 22.63 -14.39 18.22
CA GLU A 390 22.37 -14.36 19.66
C GLU A 390 21.39 -15.47 20.05
N ASN A 391 21.34 -15.81 21.35
CA ASN A 391 20.34 -16.72 21.90
C ASN A 391 18.99 -16.03 22.18
N ARG A 392 18.85 -14.80 21.72
CA ARG A 392 17.62 -14.01 21.77
C ARG A 392 17.34 -13.41 20.41
N ASP A 393 16.07 -13.22 20.11
CA ASP A 393 15.67 -12.47 18.94
C ASP A 393 15.95 -10.97 19.11
N LEU A 394 15.80 -10.20 18.04
CA LEU A 394 16.07 -8.76 18.06
C LEU A 394 15.16 -7.97 19.01
N PHE A 395 14.09 -8.57 19.53
CA PHE A 395 13.17 -7.98 20.51
C PHE A 395 13.34 -8.55 21.92
N GLY A 396 14.40 -9.34 22.14
CA GLY A 396 14.80 -9.86 23.46
C GLY A 396 14.14 -11.19 23.84
N LYS A 397 13.34 -11.80 22.94
CA LYS A 397 12.71 -13.11 23.19
C LYS A 397 13.76 -14.21 23.07
N GLU A 398 13.78 -15.13 24.02
CA GLU A 398 14.69 -16.27 24.04
C GLU A 398 14.44 -17.23 22.87
N LEU A 399 15.51 -17.66 22.21
CA LEU A 399 15.47 -18.61 21.11
C LEU A 399 15.87 -20.00 21.62
N THR A 400 14.98 -20.97 21.46
CA THR A 400 15.25 -22.37 21.78
C THR A 400 15.53 -23.14 20.49
N TYR A 401 16.81 -23.44 20.22
CA TYR A 401 17.19 -24.11 18.98
C TYR A 401 18.35 -25.10 19.21
N ARG A 402 18.51 -26.01 18.26
CA ARG A 402 19.63 -26.97 18.21
C ARG A 402 20.18 -27.00 16.78
N ALA A 403 21.48 -26.75 16.64
CA ALA A 403 22.18 -26.94 15.35
C ALA A 403 22.21 -28.44 14.96
N LEU A 404 22.08 -28.71 13.66
CA LEU A 404 22.09 -30.06 13.10
C LEU A 404 23.41 -30.37 12.42
N ASP A 405 23.76 -29.63 11.36
CA ASP A 405 24.85 -29.97 10.43
C ASP A 405 25.66 -28.71 10.02
N GLY A 406 25.62 -27.65 10.81
CA GLY A 406 26.22 -26.34 10.48
C GLY A 406 25.49 -25.57 9.38
N ARG A 407 24.43 -26.12 8.81
CA ARG A 407 23.62 -25.49 7.75
C ARG A 407 22.12 -25.48 8.05
N SER A 408 21.70 -26.17 9.08
CA SER A 408 20.30 -26.24 9.50
C SER A 408 20.19 -26.20 11.01
N ILE A 409 19.08 -25.70 11.51
CA ILE A 409 18.72 -25.77 12.92
C ILE A 409 17.33 -26.39 13.09
N TRP A 410 17.13 -27.11 14.20
CA TRP A 410 15.79 -27.31 14.74
C TRP A 410 15.49 -26.16 15.67
N MET A 411 14.36 -25.50 15.46
CA MET A 411 13.90 -24.43 16.32
C MET A 411 12.53 -24.77 16.90
N LYS A 412 12.38 -24.53 18.20
CA LYS A 412 11.11 -24.56 18.91
C LYS A 412 10.40 -23.23 18.66
N VAL A 413 9.19 -23.29 18.15
CA VAL A 413 8.32 -22.14 17.90
C VAL A 413 7.10 -22.28 18.78
N GLU A 414 6.89 -21.32 19.67
CA GLU A 414 5.76 -21.34 20.60
C GLU A 414 4.46 -20.95 19.90
N ALA A 415 3.34 -21.30 20.55
CA ALA A 415 2.01 -20.93 20.06
C ALA A 415 1.84 -19.42 19.95
N HIS A 416 1.24 -18.94 18.87
CA HIS A 416 0.92 -17.53 18.64
C HIS A 416 2.10 -16.57 18.85
N GLN A 417 3.28 -16.93 18.32
CA GLN A 417 4.51 -16.18 18.56
C GLN A 417 5.19 -15.72 17.28
N ALA A 418 5.90 -14.59 17.41
CA ALA A 418 6.74 -14.07 16.35
C ALA A 418 8.18 -13.88 16.82
N TYR A 419 9.12 -14.07 15.90
CA TYR A 419 10.55 -13.89 16.11
C TYR A 419 11.18 -13.16 14.94
N LEU A 420 12.16 -12.32 15.22
CA LEU A 420 13.07 -11.76 14.21
C LEU A 420 14.50 -11.93 14.70
N MET A 421 15.30 -12.71 14.00
CA MET A 421 16.67 -13.00 14.36
C MET A 421 17.63 -12.59 13.24
N GLU A 422 18.77 -12.03 13.64
CA GLU A 422 19.98 -11.90 12.82
C GLU A 422 20.75 -13.21 12.90
N CYS A 423 21.30 -13.66 11.77
CA CYS A 423 22.04 -14.93 11.70
C CYS A 423 23.50 -14.69 11.29
N ILE A 424 24.39 -15.54 11.75
CA ILE A 424 25.83 -15.53 11.39
C ILE A 424 26.01 -16.23 10.06
N GLY A 425 26.76 -15.64 9.15
CA GLY A 425 27.18 -16.23 7.88
C GLY A 425 28.04 -17.49 8.08
N ILE A 426 28.00 -18.39 7.08
CA ILE A 426 28.76 -19.66 7.15
C ILE A 426 30.28 -19.40 7.22
N VAL A 427 30.79 -18.36 6.55
CA VAL A 427 32.23 -18.03 6.52
C VAL A 427 32.74 -17.62 7.91
N GLU A 428 31.97 -16.80 8.64
CA GLU A 428 32.33 -16.39 10.01
C GLU A 428 32.28 -17.55 11.00
N SER A 429 31.41 -18.53 10.78
CA SER A 429 31.26 -19.69 11.69
C SER A 429 32.38 -20.72 11.60
N MET A 430 33.18 -20.69 10.53
CA MET A 430 34.33 -21.58 10.33
C MET A 430 35.63 -21.00 10.92
N GLY A 431 35.65 -19.72 11.31
CA GLY A 431 36.81 -19.01 11.85
C GLY A 431 36.89 -18.95 13.38
N ASN A 432 35.90 -19.45 14.09
CA ASN A 432 35.82 -19.57 15.56
C ASN A 432 35.63 -21.04 15.93
#